data_2f519b029c0deb188735c6b862d6f150
#
_entry.id   2f519b029c0deb188735c6b862d6f150
#
_cell.length_a   1.000
_cell.length_b   1.000
_cell.length_c   1.000
_cell.angle_alpha   90.00
_cell.angle_beta   90.00
_cell.angle_gamma   90.00
#
_symmetry.space_group_name_H-M   'P 1'
#
loop_
_entity.id
_entity.type
_entity.pdbx_description
1 polymer ?
#
loop_
_entity_poly.entity_id
_entity_poly.type
_entity_poly.pdbx_seq_one_letter_code
_entity_poly.pdbx_strand_id
1 'polypeptide(L)'
;VTGVQTCALPIYTTEGTTTGSDGRFYFKTHRSEGVLVISTVGYNEYSRLIHPARNLSYKVALSPATYALNEVLVKPKREHYRKKDNPAVEFVRRMIEHRDDHSPNEKDFWQRDRYEKTTFALNNFDEEKQKKWLYRKFDFLTEYVDTSAVTGKPILTVSARELLATDYYRKSPHSEKQWVKGRKQAGVDEFLSKQGMQAAINEVFKDVDIYENNISLFTNKFVSPLSRIGTGFYKYYLMDTLQIGGETCADLAFTPFNSESFGFNGHLYVTLDSTYFVKRAVLNFPKKINLNFVDYMLLEQEFKRAEDGTRLLDHESITVEFKLTEGQDGIFARRVADYSRYSFLPTEEADKAFTKP
;
A
#
# COMPACT_ATOMS: atom_id res chain seq x y z
N VAL A 1 -21.21 -3.01 -7.88
CA VAL A 1 -19.78 -3.26 -8.18
C VAL A 1 -19.63 -4.75 -8.35
N THR A 2 -19.63 -5.21 -9.59
CA THR A 2 -19.38 -6.61 -9.96
C THR A 2 -17.88 -6.79 -10.12
N GLY A 3 -17.30 -7.81 -9.48
CA GLY A 3 -15.91 -8.21 -9.70
C GLY A 3 -14.88 -7.80 -8.65
N VAL A 4 -15.25 -7.10 -7.58
CA VAL A 4 -14.35 -6.78 -6.47
C VAL A 4 -14.45 -7.87 -5.41
N GLN A 5 -13.37 -8.60 -5.16
CA GLN A 5 -13.30 -9.52 -4.03
C GLN A 5 -13.30 -8.71 -2.74
N THR A 6 -14.37 -8.85 -1.97
CA THR A 6 -14.58 -8.17 -0.69
C THR A 6 -14.45 -9.20 0.42
N CYS A 7 -13.66 -8.93 1.44
CA CYS A 7 -13.62 -9.77 2.64
C CYS A 7 -14.72 -9.33 3.59
N ALA A 8 -15.52 -10.25 4.09
CA ALA A 8 -16.49 -10.03 5.15
C ALA A 8 -16.05 -10.84 6.37
N LEU A 9 -15.62 -10.15 7.42
CA LEU A 9 -15.11 -10.74 8.66
C LEU A 9 -15.86 -10.18 9.86
N PRO A 10 -16.36 -11.01 10.80
CA PRO A 10 -16.73 -10.52 12.11
C PRO A 10 -15.47 -10.17 12.90
N ILE A 11 -15.42 -8.97 13.49
CA ILE A 11 -14.28 -8.52 14.32
C ILE A 11 -14.06 -9.52 15.47
N TYR A 12 -12.81 -9.87 15.74
CA TYR A 12 -12.38 -10.88 16.74
C TYR A 12 -12.74 -12.33 16.43
N THR A 13 -12.92 -12.68 15.15
CA THR A 13 -13.14 -14.06 14.76
C THR A 13 -12.26 -14.45 13.58
N THR A 14 -12.03 -15.76 13.44
CA THR A 14 -11.43 -16.35 12.23
C THR A 14 -12.49 -16.71 11.18
N GLU A 15 -13.77 -16.41 11.46
CA GLU A 15 -14.87 -16.67 10.56
C GLU A 15 -14.93 -15.57 9.50
N GLY A 16 -14.84 -15.93 8.24
CA GLY A 16 -14.92 -14.96 7.15
C GLY A 16 -15.13 -15.60 5.81
N THR A 17 -15.48 -14.80 4.84
CA THR A 17 -15.68 -15.22 3.46
C THR A 17 -15.32 -14.11 2.50
N THR A 18 -15.07 -14.45 1.26
CA THR A 18 -14.88 -13.50 0.16
C THR A 18 -16.09 -13.49 -0.75
N THR A 19 -16.32 -12.37 -1.43
CA THR A 19 -17.38 -12.28 -2.45
C THR A 19 -17.02 -13.09 -3.68
N GLY A 20 -18.04 -13.67 -4.32
CA GLY A 20 -17.91 -14.19 -5.68
C GLY A 20 -17.79 -13.10 -6.73
N SER A 21 -17.63 -13.51 -7.99
CA SER A 21 -17.56 -12.58 -9.14
C SER A 21 -18.84 -11.74 -9.33
N ASP A 22 -19.95 -12.20 -8.79
CA ASP A 22 -21.25 -11.52 -8.77
C ASP A 22 -21.42 -10.55 -7.60
N GLY A 23 -20.37 -10.37 -6.77
CA GLY A 23 -20.38 -9.52 -5.59
C GLY A 23 -21.20 -10.08 -4.42
N ARG A 24 -21.62 -11.35 -4.47
CA ARG A 24 -22.36 -12.02 -3.38
C ARG A 24 -21.42 -12.74 -2.45
N PHE A 25 -21.72 -12.71 -1.17
CA PHE A 25 -21.04 -13.49 -0.16
C PHE A 25 -22.05 -14.23 0.72
N TYR A 26 -21.60 -15.32 1.30
CA TYR A 26 -22.38 -16.11 2.24
C TYR A 26 -21.44 -16.68 3.30
N PHE A 27 -21.80 -16.53 4.58
CA PHE A 27 -21.11 -17.19 5.66
C PHE A 27 -22.10 -17.61 6.76
N LYS A 28 -21.71 -18.58 7.54
CA LYS A 28 -22.45 -19.05 8.72
C LYS A 28 -21.66 -18.69 9.96
N THR A 29 -22.33 -18.17 10.98
CA THR A 29 -21.75 -17.95 12.31
C THR A 29 -22.65 -18.54 13.37
N HIS A 30 -22.06 -19.03 14.45
CA HIS A 30 -22.77 -19.56 15.63
C HIS A 30 -22.93 -18.51 16.73
N ARG A 31 -22.52 -17.28 16.48
CA ARG A 31 -22.59 -16.18 17.47
C ARG A 31 -23.97 -15.54 17.50
N SER A 32 -24.40 -15.13 18.68
CA SER A 32 -25.67 -14.38 18.88
C SER A 32 -25.57 -12.92 18.44
N GLU A 33 -24.36 -12.35 18.45
CA GLU A 33 -24.09 -10.99 17.96
C GLU A 33 -22.64 -10.87 17.50
N GLY A 34 -22.37 -9.89 16.65
CA GLY A 34 -21.03 -9.59 16.15
C GLY A 34 -21.01 -8.37 15.23
N VAL A 35 -19.84 -7.82 15.00
CA VAL A 35 -19.67 -6.73 14.02
C VAL A 35 -19.25 -7.35 12.68
N LEU A 36 -20.12 -7.24 11.69
CA LEU A 36 -19.80 -7.59 10.31
C LEU A 36 -18.94 -6.46 9.74
N VAL A 37 -17.73 -6.81 9.33
CA VAL A 37 -16.84 -5.90 8.63
C VAL A 37 -16.71 -6.34 7.18
N ILE A 38 -16.90 -5.41 6.27
CA ILE A 38 -16.75 -5.63 4.83
C ILE A 38 -15.70 -4.65 4.33
N SER A 39 -14.58 -5.18 3.88
CA SER A 39 -13.47 -4.39 3.38
C SER A 39 -13.04 -4.86 1.99
N THR A 40 -12.57 -3.94 1.19
CA THR A 40 -11.94 -4.21 -0.10
C THR A 40 -11.01 -3.09 -0.45
N VAL A 41 -9.98 -3.41 -1.20
CA VAL A 41 -8.97 -2.43 -1.62
C VAL A 41 -9.62 -1.33 -2.46
N GLY A 42 -9.34 -0.07 -2.09
CA GLY A 42 -9.85 1.11 -2.79
C GLY A 42 -11.25 1.57 -2.35
N TYR A 43 -11.81 0.98 -1.28
CA TYR A 43 -13.09 1.39 -0.71
C TYR A 43 -12.98 1.57 0.80
N ASN A 44 -13.80 2.46 1.35
CA ASN A 44 -13.91 2.61 2.80
C ASN A 44 -14.50 1.35 3.41
N GLU A 45 -13.96 0.94 4.55
CA GLU A 45 -14.48 -0.18 5.31
C GLU A 45 -15.93 0.10 5.74
N TYR A 46 -16.78 -0.90 5.57
CA TYR A 46 -18.14 -0.89 6.08
C TYR A 46 -18.23 -1.80 7.30
N SER A 47 -18.67 -1.28 8.43
CA SER A 47 -18.90 -2.04 9.64
C SER A 47 -20.33 -1.92 10.12
N ARG A 48 -20.91 -3.03 10.60
CA ARG A 48 -22.26 -3.05 11.13
C ARG A 48 -22.42 -4.13 12.21
N LEU A 49 -23.02 -3.73 13.33
CA LEU A 49 -23.44 -4.68 14.35
C LEU A 49 -24.58 -5.54 13.78
N ILE A 50 -24.43 -6.87 13.86
CA ILE A 50 -25.42 -7.85 13.43
C ILE A 50 -25.79 -8.76 14.58
N HIS A 51 -27.07 -9.15 14.62
CA HIS A 51 -27.62 -10.13 15.56
C HIS A 51 -28.17 -11.31 14.73
N PRO A 52 -27.35 -12.33 14.42
CA PRO A 52 -27.72 -13.37 13.49
C PRO A 52 -28.69 -14.42 14.09
N ALA A 53 -29.76 -13.98 14.72
CA ALA A 53 -30.80 -14.88 15.22
C ALA A 53 -31.64 -15.53 14.11
N ARG A 54 -31.50 -15.08 12.83
CA ARG A 54 -32.23 -15.60 11.65
C ARG A 54 -31.36 -15.39 10.41
N ASN A 55 -31.75 -16.00 9.27
CA ASN A 55 -31.14 -15.72 7.99
C ASN A 55 -31.29 -14.22 7.66
N LEU A 56 -30.18 -13.53 7.59
CA LEU A 56 -30.12 -12.11 7.28
C LEU A 56 -29.60 -11.91 5.86
N SER A 57 -30.18 -10.96 5.15
CA SER A 57 -29.71 -10.54 3.84
C SER A 57 -29.41 -9.05 3.88
N TYR A 58 -28.23 -8.67 3.47
CA TYR A 58 -27.81 -7.28 3.40
C TYR A 58 -27.35 -6.94 1.99
N LYS A 59 -27.76 -5.77 1.51
CA LYS A 59 -27.19 -5.13 0.34
C LYS A 59 -26.30 -3.99 0.85
N VAL A 60 -24.99 -4.10 0.61
CA VAL A 60 -24.01 -3.11 1.06
C VAL A 60 -23.42 -2.45 -0.17
N ALA A 61 -23.45 -1.11 -0.20
CA ALA A 61 -22.73 -0.30 -1.18
C ALA A 61 -21.49 0.26 -0.46
N LEU A 62 -20.31 -0.13 -0.91
CA LEU A 62 -19.06 0.45 -0.42
C LEU A 62 -18.82 1.78 -1.12
N SER A 63 -18.48 2.81 -0.36
CA SER A 63 -18.01 4.07 -0.93
C SER A 63 -16.54 3.94 -1.33
N PRO A 64 -16.13 4.38 -2.53
CA PRO A 64 -14.72 4.43 -2.86
C PRO A 64 -13.97 5.18 -1.76
N ALA A 65 -12.85 4.61 -1.30
CA ALA A 65 -11.89 5.37 -0.52
C ALA A 65 -11.27 6.36 -1.51
N THR A 66 -11.95 7.47 -1.73
CA THR A 66 -11.37 8.63 -2.39
C THR A 66 -10.34 9.19 -1.42
N TYR A 67 -9.16 8.59 -1.45
CA TYR A 67 -8.00 9.38 -1.13
C TYR A 67 -7.92 10.42 -2.25
N ALA A 68 -8.69 11.51 -2.09
CA ALA A 68 -8.39 12.71 -2.83
C ALA A 68 -6.97 13.06 -2.38
N LEU A 69 -6.00 12.55 -3.14
CA LEU A 69 -4.66 13.09 -3.17
C LEU A 69 -4.81 14.49 -3.76
N ASN A 70 -5.48 15.34 -2.99
CA ASN A 70 -5.16 16.72 -3.08
C ASN A 70 -3.65 16.71 -2.89
N GLU A 71 -2.95 16.91 -4.02
CA GLU A 71 -1.53 17.25 -3.98
C GLU A 71 -1.31 17.94 -2.65
N VAL A 72 -0.39 17.46 -1.82
CA VAL A 72 0.01 18.18 -0.62
C VAL A 72 0.63 19.47 -1.12
N LEU A 73 -0.22 20.32 -1.67
CA LEU A 73 0.01 21.73 -1.77
C LEU A 73 -0.09 22.21 -0.32
N VAL A 74 0.96 21.91 0.47
CA VAL A 74 1.27 22.71 1.60
C VAL A 74 1.45 24.09 1.01
N LYS A 75 0.36 24.85 0.90
CA LYS A 75 0.41 26.29 0.72
C LYS A 75 0.71 26.83 2.13
N PRO A 76 1.96 26.93 2.53
CA PRO A 76 2.26 27.65 3.74
C PRO A 76 1.66 29.06 3.53
N LYS A 77 0.89 29.55 4.46
CA LYS A 77 0.79 31.01 4.64
C LYS A 77 2.22 31.49 4.48
N ARG A 78 2.47 32.50 3.67
CA ARG A 78 3.77 33.01 3.20
C ARG A 78 4.86 33.25 4.29
N GLU A 79 4.87 32.46 5.35
CA GLU A 79 5.90 32.47 6.38
C GLU A 79 7.08 31.64 5.91
N HIS A 80 8.26 32.22 6.00
CA HIS A 80 9.51 31.51 5.73
C HIS A 80 9.60 30.29 6.65
N TYR A 81 9.70 29.07 6.08
CA TYR A 81 9.94 27.85 6.85
C TYR A 81 11.18 28.02 7.73
N ARG A 82 11.01 27.88 9.03
CA ARG A 82 12.11 27.90 9.98
C ARG A 82 12.30 26.50 10.56
N LYS A 83 13.53 26.02 10.54
CA LYS A 83 13.89 24.72 11.12
C LYS A 83 14.13 24.85 12.63
N LYS A 84 14.68 25.99 13.09
CA LYS A 84 14.96 26.28 14.48
C LYS A 84 13.63 26.51 15.22
N ASP A 85 13.49 25.88 16.39
CA ASP A 85 12.32 25.99 17.27
C ASP A 85 10.99 25.54 16.58
N ASN A 86 11.09 24.63 15.61
CA ASN A 86 9.94 24.07 14.89
C ASN A 86 9.47 22.78 15.58
N PRO A 87 8.24 22.74 16.13
CA PRO A 87 7.74 21.55 16.84
C PRO A 87 7.65 20.32 15.95
N ALA A 88 7.37 20.47 14.65
CA ALA A 88 7.36 19.34 13.72
C ALA A 88 8.77 18.74 13.53
N VAL A 89 9.80 19.56 13.51
CA VAL A 89 11.19 19.09 13.39
C VAL A 89 11.61 18.37 14.67
N GLU A 90 11.22 18.87 15.83
CA GLU A 90 11.51 18.22 17.11
C GLU A 90 10.78 16.89 17.23
N PHE A 91 9.52 16.85 16.83
CA PHE A 91 8.74 15.62 16.77
C PHE A 91 9.40 14.54 15.90
N VAL A 92 9.85 14.92 14.68
CA VAL A 92 10.55 14.00 13.77
C VAL A 92 11.90 13.55 14.33
N ARG A 93 12.64 14.40 15.04
CA ARG A 93 13.89 13.97 15.69
C ARG A 93 13.64 12.83 16.66
N ARG A 94 12.62 12.94 17.49
CA ARG A 94 12.22 11.87 18.43
C ARG A 94 11.77 10.61 17.71
N MET A 95 11.01 10.76 16.61
CA MET A 95 10.66 9.61 15.78
C MET A 95 11.91 8.89 15.23
N ILE A 96 12.92 9.66 14.76
CA ILE A 96 14.17 9.10 14.23
C ILE A 96 15.01 8.46 15.34
N GLU A 97 15.01 9.01 16.55
CA GLU A 97 15.68 8.44 17.71
C GLU A 97 15.08 7.08 18.11
N HIS A 98 13.74 6.94 18.05
CA HIS A 98 13.01 5.72 18.44
C HIS A 98 12.68 4.78 17.27
N ARG A 99 13.13 5.07 16.05
CA ARG A 99 12.70 4.34 14.83
C ARG A 99 13.06 2.85 14.84
N ASP A 100 14.14 2.50 15.49
CA ASP A 100 14.68 1.14 15.53
C ASP A 100 14.15 0.34 16.74
N ASP A 101 13.59 1.01 17.78
CA ASP A 101 13.16 0.39 19.05
C ASP A 101 12.09 -0.71 18.88
N HIS A 102 11.26 -0.58 17.86
CA HIS A 102 10.15 -1.50 17.59
C HIS A 102 10.32 -2.27 16.28
N SER A 103 11.54 -2.35 15.76
CA SER A 103 11.80 -3.02 14.49
C SER A 103 11.63 -4.54 14.63
N PRO A 104 10.89 -5.22 13.74
CA PRO A 104 10.84 -6.68 13.73
C PRO A 104 12.21 -7.29 13.41
N ASN A 105 13.11 -6.56 12.74
CA ASN A 105 14.45 -7.02 12.38
C ASN A 105 15.42 -7.04 13.57
N GLU A 106 15.03 -6.49 14.72
CA GLU A 106 15.76 -6.69 16.00
C GLU A 106 15.53 -8.07 16.62
N LYS A 107 14.48 -8.78 16.20
CA LYS A 107 14.23 -10.17 16.59
C LYS A 107 15.20 -11.10 15.86
N ASP A 108 15.58 -12.20 16.51
CA ASP A 108 16.47 -13.21 15.91
C ASP A 108 15.85 -13.88 14.69
N PHE A 109 14.53 -14.00 14.72
CA PHE A 109 13.74 -14.64 13.69
C PHE A 109 12.35 -14.02 13.63
N TRP A 110 11.78 -13.92 12.40
CA TRP A 110 10.35 -13.76 12.19
C TRP A 110 9.91 -14.44 10.90
N GLN A 111 8.65 -14.81 10.85
CA GLN A 111 7.93 -15.21 9.65
C GLN A 111 6.59 -14.50 9.57
N ARG A 112 6.09 -14.32 8.35
CA ARG A 112 4.76 -13.76 8.07
C ARG A 112 4.18 -14.36 6.81
N ASP A 113 2.88 -14.43 6.72
CA ASP A 113 2.22 -14.72 5.45
C ASP A 113 2.01 -13.44 4.68
N ARG A 114 2.18 -13.53 3.35
CA ARG A 114 1.98 -12.46 2.37
C ARG A 114 0.93 -12.91 1.36
N TYR A 115 -0.12 -12.14 1.20
CA TYR A 115 -0.97 -12.17 0.01
C TYR A 115 -0.67 -10.93 -0.82
N GLU A 116 -0.37 -11.10 -2.09
CA GLU A 116 -0.03 -10.02 -2.99
C GLU A 116 -0.87 -10.10 -4.25
N LYS A 117 -1.41 -8.96 -4.68
CA LYS A 117 -2.10 -8.80 -5.95
C LYS A 117 -1.46 -7.68 -6.74
N THR A 118 -0.98 -8.00 -7.94
CA THR A 118 -0.45 -7.01 -8.88
C THR A 118 -1.38 -6.91 -10.07
N THR A 119 -1.82 -5.69 -10.38
CA THR A 119 -2.72 -5.38 -11.49
C THR A 119 -2.00 -4.48 -12.48
N PHE A 120 -2.15 -4.78 -13.76
CA PHE A 120 -1.67 -3.96 -14.86
C PHE A 120 -2.84 -3.53 -15.72
N ALA A 121 -2.86 -2.24 -16.06
CA ALA A 121 -3.91 -1.66 -16.88
C ALA A 121 -3.33 -0.68 -17.90
N LEU A 122 -4.03 -0.50 -19.01
CA LEU A 122 -3.80 0.61 -19.91
C LEU A 122 -4.45 1.86 -19.34
N ASN A 123 -3.69 2.95 -19.21
CA ASN A 123 -4.26 4.21 -18.73
C ASN A 123 -4.90 5.02 -19.87
N ASN A 124 -5.68 6.05 -19.50
CA ASN A 124 -6.39 6.92 -20.44
C ASN A 124 -7.30 6.14 -21.43
N PHE A 125 -7.95 5.08 -20.98
CA PHE A 125 -8.88 4.29 -21.79
C PHE A 125 -10.25 4.98 -21.86
N ASP A 126 -10.30 6.15 -22.52
CA ASP A 126 -11.47 6.99 -22.65
C ASP A 126 -12.47 6.46 -23.71
N GLU A 127 -13.62 7.12 -23.82
CA GLU A 127 -14.67 6.74 -24.77
C GLU A 127 -14.20 6.80 -26.24
N GLU A 128 -13.24 7.66 -26.59
CA GLU A 128 -12.71 7.72 -27.95
C GLU A 128 -11.91 6.49 -28.30
N LYS A 129 -11.12 5.97 -27.34
CA LYS A 129 -10.40 4.71 -27.51
C LYS A 129 -11.35 3.52 -27.55
N GLN A 130 -12.39 3.52 -26.72
CA GLN A 130 -13.41 2.47 -26.72
C GLN A 130 -14.14 2.39 -28.09
N LYS A 131 -14.34 3.50 -28.80
CA LYS A 131 -14.97 3.57 -30.11
C LYS A 131 -14.06 3.08 -31.25
N LYS A 132 -12.75 2.94 -31.07
CA LYS A 132 -11.86 2.40 -32.11
C LYS A 132 -12.26 0.97 -32.47
N TRP A 133 -12.22 0.65 -33.79
CA TRP A 133 -12.73 -0.62 -34.34
C TRP A 133 -12.12 -1.87 -33.66
N LEU A 134 -10.89 -1.76 -33.19
CA LEU A 134 -10.18 -2.85 -32.50
C LEU A 134 -10.88 -3.26 -31.20
N TYR A 135 -11.45 -2.29 -30.47
CA TYR A 135 -12.13 -2.52 -29.20
C TYR A 135 -13.62 -2.83 -29.37
N ARG A 136 -14.24 -2.38 -30.50
CA ARG A 136 -15.66 -2.67 -30.80
C ARG A 136 -15.96 -4.15 -31.00
N LYS A 137 -14.96 -4.98 -31.32
CA LYS A 137 -15.11 -6.44 -31.39
C LYS A 137 -15.11 -7.12 -30.03
N PHE A 138 -14.78 -6.40 -28.95
CA PHE A 138 -14.58 -6.93 -27.60
C PHE A 138 -15.40 -6.10 -26.60
N ASP A 139 -16.72 -6.03 -26.81
CA ASP A 139 -17.62 -5.28 -25.91
C ASP A 139 -17.49 -5.71 -24.44
N PHE A 140 -17.09 -6.96 -24.19
CA PHE A 140 -16.83 -7.45 -22.85
C PHE A 140 -15.63 -6.74 -22.16
N LEU A 141 -14.74 -6.08 -22.89
CA LEU A 141 -13.63 -5.33 -22.28
C LEU A 141 -14.12 -4.11 -21.50
N THR A 142 -15.30 -3.57 -21.84
CA THR A 142 -15.88 -2.44 -21.11
C THR A 142 -16.24 -2.80 -19.67
N GLU A 143 -16.48 -4.07 -19.38
CA GLU A 143 -16.71 -4.57 -18.03
C GLU A 143 -15.44 -4.52 -17.13
N TYR A 144 -14.27 -4.43 -17.74
CA TYR A 144 -12.96 -4.37 -17.04
C TYR A 144 -12.38 -2.95 -16.99
N VAL A 145 -13.16 -1.95 -17.42
CA VAL A 145 -12.76 -0.56 -17.27
C VAL A 145 -13.03 -0.11 -15.83
N ASP A 146 -11.98 0.39 -15.19
CA ASP A 146 -12.01 0.94 -13.84
C ASP A 146 -11.51 2.39 -13.90
N THR A 147 -11.48 3.05 -12.76
CA THR A 147 -10.97 4.42 -12.64
C THR A 147 -9.69 4.42 -11.83
N SER A 148 -8.64 5.04 -12.36
CA SER A 148 -7.41 5.24 -11.60
C SER A 148 -7.71 6.05 -10.33
N ALA A 149 -7.42 5.47 -9.18
CA ALA A 149 -7.57 6.15 -7.88
C ALA A 149 -6.66 7.39 -7.76
N VAL A 150 -5.69 7.51 -8.64
CA VAL A 150 -4.66 8.55 -8.64
C VAL A 150 -5.02 9.70 -9.54
N THR A 151 -5.31 9.40 -10.81
CA THR A 151 -5.55 10.42 -11.84
C THR A 151 -7.03 10.67 -12.10
N GLY A 152 -7.92 9.80 -11.58
CA GLY A 152 -9.35 9.85 -11.86
C GLY A 152 -9.70 9.48 -13.31
N LYS A 153 -8.72 9.02 -14.09
CA LYS A 153 -8.92 8.67 -15.51
C LYS A 153 -9.31 7.20 -15.65
N PRO A 154 -10.07 6.85 -16.71
CA PRO A 154 -10.43 5.46 -16.97
C PRO A 154 -9.19 4.62 -17.32
N ILE A 155 -9.12 3.43 -16.75
CA ILE A 155 -8.08 2.43 -16.98
C ILE A 155 -8.72 1.11 -17.41
N LEU A 156 -8.09 0.41 -18.36
CA LEU A 156 -8.51 -0.93 -18.77
C LEU A 156 -7.56 -1.97 -18.18
N THR A 157 -8.03 -2.78 -17.24
CA THR A 157 -7.25 -3.87 -16.68
C THR A 157 -6.98 -4.94 -17.74
N VAL A 158 -5.71 -5.23 -17.99
CA VAL A 158 -5.26 -6.21 -18.99
C VAL A 158 -4.63 -7.45 -18.39
N SER A 159 -4.04 -7.35 -17.20
CA SER A 159 -3.45 -8.49 -16.50
C SER A 159 -3.54 -8.32 -14.98
N ALA A 160 -3.74 -9.42 -14.29
CA ALA A 160 -3.68 -9.50 -12.83
C ALA A 160 -2.90 -10.74 -12.40
N ARG A 161 -2.05 -10.57 -11.40
CA ARG A 161 -1.26 -11.65 -10.79
C ARG A 161 -1.53 -11.68 -9.30
N GLU A 162 -1.65 -12.87 -8.74
CA GLU A 162 -1.82 -13.09 -7.30
C GLU A 162 -0.71 -14.02 -6.82
N LEU A 163 -0.20 -13.73 -5.64
CA LEU A 163 0.83 -14.50 -4.96
C LEU A 163 0.40 -14.75 -3.52
N LEU A 164 0.48 -16.00 -3.10
CA LEU A 164 0.41 -16.37 -1.69
C LEU A 164 1.76 -16.95 -1.28
N ALA A 165 2.39 -16.37 -0.29
CA ALA A 165 3.72 -16.76 0.16
C ALA A 165 3.87 -16.66 1.68
N THR A 166 4.92 -17.27 2.22
CA THR A 166 5.43 -16.98 3.56
C THR A 166 6.82 -16.37 3.41
N ASP A 167 7.02 -15.21 4.02
CA ASP A 167 8.31 -14.55 4.13
C ASP A 167 8.97 -15.00 5.43
N TYR A 168 10.28 -15.27 5.38
CA TYR A 168 11.11 -15.66 6.49
C TYR A 168 12.30 -14.72 6.61
N TYR A 169 12.59 -14.33 7.83
CA TYR A 169 13.75 -13.53 8.20
C TYR A 169 14.53 -14.20 9.34
N ARG A 170 15.85 -14.17 9.25
CA ARG A 170 16.76 -14.55 10.31
C ARG A 170 17.87 -13.50 10.44
N LYS A 171 18.09 -13.01 11.67
CA LYS A 171 19.07 -11.96 11.96
C LYS A 171 20.50 -12.46 11.84
N SER A 172 20.80 -13.65 12.38
CA SER A 172 22.18 -14.19 12.40
C SER A 172 22.22 -15.70 12.11
N PRO A 173 22.97 -16.16 11.08
CA PRO A 173 23.48 -15.34 9.96
C PRO A 173 22.33 -14.73 9.19
N HIS A 174 22.49 -13.48 8.76
CA HIS A 174 21.43 -12.75 8.08
C HIS A 174 20.95 -13.52 6.83
N SER A 175 19.65 -13.76 6.77
CA SER A 175 19.03 -14.45 5.66
C SER A 175 17.56 -14.09 5.55
N GLU A 176 17.12 -13.85 4.31
CA GLU A 176 15.72 -13.64 3.98
C GLU A 176 15.33 -14.62 2.89
N LYS A 177 14.17 -15.23 3.05
CA LYS A 177 13.62 -16.16 2.05
C LYS A 177 12.12 -16.01 1.94
N GLN A 178 11.62 -16.25 0.73
CA GLN A 178 10.20 -16.31 0.46
C GLN A 178 9.83 -17.71 -0.03
N TRP A 179 8.87 -18.32 0.64
CA TRP A 179 8.29 -19.57 0.19
C TRP A 179 6.93 -19.30 -0.46
N VAL A 180 6.88 -19.50 -1.76
CA VAL A 180 5.66 -19.34 -2.55
C VAL A 180 4.76 -20.57 -2.36
N LYS A 181 3.58 -20.34 -1.80
CA LYS A 181 2.53 -21.35 -1.60
C LYS A 181 1.61 -21.51 -2.81
N GLY A 182 1.40 -20.42 -3.54
CA GLY A 182 0.55 -20.42 -4.72
C GLY A 182 0.70 -19.17 -5.56
N ARG A 183 0.47 -19.33 -6.85
CA ARG A 183 0.42 -18.22 -7.83
C ARG A 183 -0.79 -18.39 -8.72
N LYS A 184 -1.43 -17.28 -9.04
CA LYS A 184 -2.50 -17.23 -10.04
C LYS A 184 -2.24 -16.05 -10.97
N GLN A 185 -2.54 -16.22 -12.23
CA GLN A 185 -2.40 -15.20 -13.23
C GLN A 185 -3.61 -15.23 -14.15
N ALA A 186 -4.10 -14.05 -14.51
CA ALA A 186 -5.18 -13.86 -15.45
C ALA A 186 -4.86 -12.68 -16.38
N GLY A 187 -5.33 -12.73 -17.63
CA GLY A 187 -5.15 -11.69 -18.62
C GLY A 187 -4.03 -11.97 -19.63
N VAL A 188 -3.65 -10.94 -20.37
CA VAL A 188 -2.71 -11.04 -21.51
C VAL A 188 -1.33 -10.54 -21.10
N ASP A 189 -0.36 -11.44 -21.06
CA ASP A 189 1.01 -11.12 -20.65
C ASP A 189 1.92 -10.66 -21.80
N GLU A 190 1.54 -10.89 -23.05
CA GLU A 190 2.35 -10.48 -24.20
C GLU A 190 2.70 -9.00 -24.18
N PHE A 191 1.80 -8.18 -23.65
CA PHE A 191 2.02 -6.74 -23.48
C PHE A 191 3.15 -6.41 -22.49
N LEU A 192 3.31 -7.23 -21.45
CA LEU A 192 4.31 -7.08 -20.40
C LEU A 192 5.64 -7.80 -20.73
N SER A 193 5.66 -8.63 -21.76
CA SER A 193 6.81 -9.49 -22.12
C SER A 193 7.97 -8.74 -22.77
N LYS A 194 7.81 -7.48 -23.13
CA LYS A 194 8.92 -6.63 -23.58
C LYS A 194 9.96 -6.54 -22.46
N GLN A 195 11.16 -7.04 -22.73
CA GLN A 195 12.24 -7.19 -21.73
C GLN A 195 12.49 -5.95 -20.86
N GLY A 196 12.41 -4.75 -21.44
CA GLY A 196 12.56 -3.50 -20.69
C GLY A 196 11.43 -3.22 -19.70
N MET A 197 10.19 -3.57 -20.04
CA MET A 197 9.01 -3.38 -19.21
C MET A 197 9.05 -4.30 -17.98
N GLN A 198 9.39 -5.57 -18.15
CA GLN A 198 9.48 -6.51 -17.04
C GLN A 198 10.56 -6.09 -16.04
N ALA A 199 11.70 -5.58 -16.51
CA ALA A 199 12.75 -5.05 -15.65
C ALA A 199 12.26 -3.82 -14.86
N ALA A 200 11.57 -2.88 -15.51
CA ALA A 200 11.01 -1.71 -14.86
C ALA A 200 9.96 -2.08 -13.79
N ILE A 201 9.09 -3.03 -14.09
CA ILE A 201 8.08 -3.54 -13.15
C ILE A 201 8.75 -4.17 -11.92
N ASN A 202 9.76 -4.99 -12.10
CA ASN A 202 10.48 -5.63 -11.00
C ASN A 202 11.21 -4.62 -10.11
N GLU A 203 11.72 -3.53 -10.68
CA GLU A 203 12.36 -2.45 -9.91
C GLU A 203 11.36 -1.61 -9.10
N VAL A 204 10.14 -1.45 -9.62
CA VAL A 204 9.07 -0.66 -8.97
C VAL A 204 8.46 -1.40 -7.80
N PHE A 205 8.28 -2.70 -7.92
CA PHE A 205 7.56 -3.50 -6.93
C PHE A 205 8.50 -4.25 -5.97
N LYS A 206 9.68 -3.68 -5.71
CA LYS A 206 10.50 -4.11 -4.57
C LYS A 206 9.81 -3.77 -3.26
N ASP A 207 10.08 -4.56 -2.24
CA ASP A 207 9.63 -4.25 -0.89
C ASP A 207 10.24 -2.92 -0.43
N VAL A 208 9.43 -2.09 0.19
CA VAL A 208 9.83 -0.77 0.68
C VAL A 208 9.83 -0.79 2.20
N ASP A 209 10.94 -0.36 2.81
CA ASP A 209 10.99 -0.05 4.23
C ASP A 209 11.22 1.47 4.39
N ILE A 210 10.18 2.17 4.87
CA ILE A 210 10.25 3.62 5.13
C ILE A 210 11.18 3.97 6.29
N TYR A 211 11.56 3.00 7.11
CA TYR A 211 12.48 3.17 8.25
C TYR A 211 13.94 3.07 7.84
N GLU A 212 14.23 2.60 6.63
CA GLU A 212 15.58 2.68 6.06
C GLU A 212 15.98 4.14 5.76
N ASN A 213 17.30 4.42 5.71
CA ASN A 213 17.76 5.76 5.37
C ASN A 213 17.48 6.13 3.92
N ASN A 214 17.51 5.14 3.02
CA ASN A 214 17.24 5.32 1.60
C ASN A 214 16.33 4.21 1.10
N ILE A 215 15.35 4.59 0.32
CA ILE A 215 14.42 3.70 -0.38
C ILE A 215 14.91 3.57 -1.82
N SER A 216 15.21 2.35 -2.26
CA SER A 216 15.67 2.09 -3.63
C SER A 216 14.48 1.87 -4.55
N LEU A 217 14.27 2.77 -5.51
CA LEU A 217 13.19 2.71 -6.50
C LEU A 217 13.73 3.17 -7.86
N PHE A 218 13.34 2.49 -8.94
CA PHE A 218 13.73 2.86 -10.32
C PHE A 218 15.25 3.08 -10.50
N THR A 219 16.07 2.24 -9.90
CA THR A 219 17.54 2.37 -9.89
C THR A 219 18.09 3.58 -9.13
N ASN A 220 17.24 4.42 -8.56
CA ASN A 220 17.62 5.58 -7.76
C ASN A 220 17.43 5.32 -6.26
N LYS A 221 18.19 6.06 -5.45
CA LYS A 221 18.05 6.06 -3.99
C LYS A 221 17.33 7.31 -3.54
N PHE A 222 16.15 7.14 -3.00
CA PHE A 222 15.33 8.21 -2.43
C PHE A 222 15.59 8.30 -0.93
N VAL A 223 15.81 9.51 -0.43
CA VAL A 223 15.95 9.73 1.01
C VAL A 223 14.59 9.46 1.68
N SER A 224 14.57 8.61 2.69
CA SER A 224 13.35 8.37 3.49
C SER A 224 12.99 9.59 4.34
N PRO A 225 11.70 9.87 4.59
CA PRO A 225 11.30 10.89 5.55
C PRO A 225 11.76 10.59 6.98
N LEU A 226 12.03 9.32 7.30
CA LEU A 226 12.58 8.88 8.58
C LEU A 226 14.10 8.64 8.56
N SER A 227 14.79 9.07 7.49
CA SER A 227 16.25 9.01 7.41
C SER A 227 16.90 9.82 8.54
N ARG A 228 18.06 9.36 9.01
CA ARG A 228 18.89 10.12 9.97
C ARG A 228 19.23 11.53 9.50
N ILE A 229 19.29 11.75 8.19
CA ILE A 229 19.48 13.08 7.59
C ILE A 229 18.15 13.79 7.27
N GLY A 230 17.01 13.15 7.56
CA GLY A 230 15.67 13.61 7.17
C GLY A 230 15.39 15.05 7.54
N THR A 231 15.72 15.48 8.77
CA THR A 231 15.49 16.87 9.21
C THR A 231 16.37 17.90 8.48
N GLY A 232 17.42 17.47 7.77
CA GLY A 232 18.23 18.31 6.89
C GLY A 232 17.73 18.32 5.44
N PHE A 233 17.00 17.27 5.06
CA PHE A 233 16.55 17.04 3.70
C PHE A 233 15.11 17.49 3.45
N TYR A 234 14.23 17.39 4.47
CA TYR A 234 12.82 17.68 4.39
C TYR A 234 12.40 18.88 5.24
N LYS A 235 11.33 19.54 4.80
CA LYS A 235 10.47 20.42 5.59
C LYS A 235 9.36 19.57 6.18
N TYR A 236 9.08 19.72 7.47
CA TYR A 236 8.02 19.02 8.17
C TYR A 236 7.01 19.99 8.73
N TYR A 237 5.73 19.58 8.72
CA TYR A 237 4.60 20.37 9.18
C TYR A 237 3.64 19.47 9.96
N LEU A 238 3.34 19.83 11.19
CA LEU A 238 2.21 19.24 11.92
C LEU A 238 0.93 19.90 11.42
N MET A 239 0.05 19.11 10.81
CA MET A 239 -1.15 19.59 10.14
C MET A 239 -2.35 19.54 11.07
N ASP A 240 -2.70 18.36 11.56
CA ASP A 240 -3.89 18.11 12.38
C ASP A 240 -3.68 16.85 13.23
N THR A 241 -4.70 16.49 13.99
CA THR A 241 -4.79 15.23 14.72
C THR A 241 -6.04 14.47 14.28
N LEU A 242 -5.93 13.14 14.15
CA LEU A 242 -7.03 12.28 13.75
C LEU A 242 -6.99 10.94 14.49
N GLN A 243 -8.10 10.20 14.43
CA GLN A 243 -8.18 8.86 15.02
C GLN A 243 -7.94 7.80 13.95
N ILE A 244 -6.98 6.89 14.19
CA ILE A 244 -6.71 5.73 13.35
C ILE A 244 -6.71 4.47 14.22
N GLY A 245 -7.65 3.57 13.98
CA GLY A 245 -7.76 2.33 14.75
C GLY A 245 -7.95 2.55 16.26
N GLY A 246 -8.61 3.65 16.66
CA GLY A 246 -8.84 4.01 18.06
C GLY A 246 -7.68 4.74 18.75
N GLU A 247 -6.56 4.99 18.05
CA GLU A 247 -5.42 5.74 18.56
C GLU A 247 -5.39 7.16 17.97
N THR A 248 -5.07 8.16 18.80
CA THR A 248 -4.91 9.55 18.36
C THR A 248 -3.55 9.69 17.66
N CYS A 249 -3.57 10.13 16.42
CA CYS A 249 -2.38 10.32 15.60
C CYS A 249 -2.21 11.77 15.17
N ALA A 250 -0.97 12.25 15.12
CA ALA A 250 -0.62 13.49 14.44
C ALA A 250 -0.51 13.22 12.94
N ASP A 251 -1.05 14.10 12.12
CA ASP A 251 -0.76 14.19 10.69
C ASP A 251 0.49 15.04 10.48
N LEU A 252 1.58 14.38 10.11
CA LEU A 252 2.88 14.99 9.83
C LEU A 252 3.12 15.02 8.33
N ALA A 253 2.89 16.18 7.71
CA ALA A 253 3.21 16.39 6.29
C ALA A 253 4.69 16.68 6.10
N PHE A 254 5.26 16.23 4.98
CA PHE A 254 6.66 16.48 4.64
C PHE A 254 6.86 16.71 3.13
N THR A 255 7.90 17.48 2.81
CA THR A 255 8.32 17.77 1.43
C THR A 255 9.82 18.07 1.40
N PRO A 256 10.57 17.66 0.36
CA PRO A 256 11.98 17.99 0.25
C PRO A 256 12.21 19.51 0.23
N PHE A 257 13.34 19.98 0.75
CA PHE A 257 13.76 21.39 0.57
C PHE A 257 13.92 21.75 -0.90
N ASN A 258 14.50 20.84 -1.68
CA ASN A 258 14.60 20.93 -3.13
C ASN A 258 13.69 19.88 -3.78
N SER A 259 12.67 20.32 -4.51
CA SER A 259 11.69 19.46 -5.19
C SER A 259 12.25 18.66 -6.38
N GLU A 260 13.51 18.88 -6.76
CA GLU A 260 14.22 18.11 -7.79
C GLU A 260 15.08 16.99 -7.19
N SER A 261 15.23 16.97 -5.86
CA SER A 261 16.00 15.93 -5.17
C SER A 261 15.21 14.62 -5.08
N PHE A 262 15.91 13.49 -5.06
CA PHE A 262 15.32 12.16 -4.87
C PHE A 262 14.80 12.01 -3.44
N GLY A 263 13.59 12.46 -3.23
CA GLY A 263 12.82 12.37 -2.00
C GLY A 263 11.33 12.28 -2.31
N PHE A 264 10.53 12.33 -1.28
CA PHE A 264 9.07 12.18 -1.36
C PHE A 264 8.36 13.41 -0.81
N ASN A 265 7.17 13.69 -1.32
CA ASN A 265 6.14 14.42 -0.59
C ASN A 265 5.24 13.41 0.11
N GLY A 266 4.63 13.78 1.20
CA GLY A 266 3.66 12.88 1.81
C GLY A 266 3.26 13.22 3.22
N HIS A 267 2.63 12.24 3.85
CA HIS A 267 2.15 12.29 5.21
C HIS A 267 2.60 11.05 6.00
N LEU A 268 2.95 11.25 7.25
CA LEU A 268 3.10 10.20 8.25
C LEU A 268 2.05 10.43 9.32
N TYR A 269 1.27 9.42 9.62
CA TYR A 269 0.29 9.44 10.70
C TYR A 269 0.88 8.72 11.90
N VAL A 270 1.21 9.48 12.95
CA VAL A 270 2.07 9.04 14.04
C VAL A 270 1.33 9.16 15.36
N THR A 271 1.36 8.11 16.17
CA THR A 271 0.71 8.14 17.49
C THR A 271 1.31 9.23 18.39
N LEU A 272 0.44 9.88 19.16
CA LEU A 272 0.81 10.94 20.13
C LEU A 272 1.18 10.37 21.50
N ASP A 273 1.76 9.19 21.50
CA ASP A 273 2.34 8.57 22.69
C ASP A 273 3.88 8.66 22.69
N SER A 274 4.53 8.16 23.71
CA SER A 274 5.99 8.17 23.81
C SER A 274 6.71 7.23 22.84
N THR A 275 5.97 6.41 22.08
CA THR A 275 6.56 5.44 21.14
C THR A 275 6.75 6.01 19.75
N TYR A 276 6.09 7.13 19.40
CA TYR A 276 6.16 7.74 18.07
C TYR A 276 5.89 6.76 16.94
N PHE A 277 4.90 5.89 17.13
CA PHE A 277 4.61 4.80 16.21
C PHE A 277 3.91 5.32 14.95
N VAL A 278 4.44 4.98 13.77
CA VAL A 278 3.79 5.29 12.51
C VAL A 278 2.68 4.28 12.25
N LYS A 279 1.43 4.74 12.27
CA LYS A 279 0.25 3.92 11.93
C LYS A 279 0.07 3.79 10.43
N ARG A 280 0.34 4.88 9.71
CA ARG A 280 0.20 4.94 8.25
C ARG A 280 1.21 5.90 7.66
N ALA A 281 1.72 5.55 6.50
CA ALA A 281 2.58 6.39 5.68
C ALA A 281 1.99 6.50 4.26
N VAL A 282 2.01 7.72 3.72
CA VAL A 282 1.58 8.01 2.34
C VAL A 282 2.69 8.82 1.69
N LEU A 283 3.33 8.26 0.66
CA LEU A 283 4.46 8.86 -0.03
C LEU A 283 4.16 8.97 -1.53
N ASN A 284 4.48 10.13 -2.10
CA ASN A 284 4.43 10.35 -3.55
C ASN A 284 5.66 11.11 -4.04
N PHE A 285 5.91 11.11 -5.33
CA PHE A 285 7.01 11.86 -5.91
C PHE A 285 6.66 13.35 -6.07
N PRO A 286 7.63 14.27 -5.81
CA PRO A 286 7.48 15.65 -6.21
C PRO A 286 7.31 15.77 -7.74
N LYS A 287 6.38 16.61 -8.21
CA LYS A 287 6.10 16.79 -9.66
C LYS A 287 7.33 17.22 -10.50
N LYS A 288 8.32 17.83 -9.88
CA LYS A 288 9.52 18.32 -10.57
C LYS A 288 10.64 17.29 -10.69
N ILE A 289 10.50 16.15 -10.03
CA ILE A 289 11.50 15.10 -10.16
C ILE A 289 11.39 14.48 -11.56
N ASN A 290 12.53 14.43 -12.26
CA ASN A 290 12.56 13.78 -13.56
C ASN A 290 12.90 12.29 -13.38
N LEU A 291 11.88 11.47 -13.40
CA LEU A 291 12.03 10.02 -13.47
C LEU A 291 11.59 9.57 -14.86
N ASN A 292 12.56 9.22 -15.70
CA ASN A 292 12.28 8.72 -17.04
C ASN A 292 11.17 7.67 -17.00
N PHE A 293 10.12 7.89 -17.80
CA PHE A 293 8.96 7.01 -17.95
C PHE A 293 7.97 6.92 -16.76
N VAL A 294 8.21 7.55 -15.62
CA VAL A 294 7.28 7.56 -14.48
C VAL A 294 6.56 8.89 -14.41
N ASP A 295 5.26 8.87 -14.55
CA ASP A 295 4.39 10.05 -14.46
C ASP A 295 3.91 10.29 -13.03
N TYR A 296 3.64 9.20 -12.33
CA TYR A 296 3.10 9.23 -10.98
C TYR A 296 3.46 7.97 -10.19
N MET A 297 3.68 8.14 -8.89
CA MET A 297 3.78 7.04 -7.94
C MET A 297 3.13 7.42 -6.62
N LEU A 298 2.41 6.46 -6.04
CA LEU A 298 1.89 6.50 -4.69
C LEU A 298 2.30 5.23 -3.96
N LEU A 299 2.92 5.40 -2.80
CA LEU A 299 3.17 4.35 -1.84
C LEU A 299 2.34 4.63 -0.59
N GLU A 300 1.59 3.63 -0.17
CA GLU A 300 0.85 3.63 1.09
C GLU A 300 1.26 2.41 1.91
N GLN A 301 1.54 2.61 3.19
CA GLN A 301 1.83 1.55 4.14
C GLN A 301 1.03 1.76 5.41
N GLU A 302 0.46 0.68 5.94
CA GLU A 302 -0.22 0.67 7.22
C GLU A 302 0.47 -0.33 8.15
N PHE A 303 0.61 0.08 9.40
CA PHE A 303 1.33 -0.68 10.41
C PHE A 303 0.44 -0.97 11.61
N LYS A 304 0.62 -2.14 12.20
CA LYS A 304 0.02 -2.52 13.49
C LYS A 304 1.11 -2.89 14.49
N ARG A 305 0.75 -2.88 15.76
CA ARG A 305 1.62 -3.31 16.85
C ARG A 305 1.33 -4.76 17.20
N ALA A 306 2.36 -5.55 17.44
CA ALA A 306 2.24 -6.80 18.16
C ALA A 306 2.01 -6.53 19.65
N GLU A 307 1.69 -7.57 20.43
CA GLU A 307 1.47 -7.46 21.87
C GLU A 307 2.70 -6.92 22.62
N ASP A 308 3.90 -7.22 22.14
CA ASP A 308 5.18 -6.77 22.69
C ASP A 308 5.62 -5.39 22.16
N GLY A 309 4.76 -4.69 21.40
CA GLY A 309 5.05 -3.40 20.80
C GLY A 309 5.79 -3.46 19.46
N THR A 310 6.19 -4.63 18.97
CA THR A 310 6.88 -4.76 17.67
C THR A 310 6.03 -4.24 16.54
N ARG A 311 6.65 -3.46 15.64
CA ARG A 311 6.01 -2.90 14.45
C ARG A 311 5.83 -3.98 13.39
N LEU A 312 4.60 -4.15 12.94
CA LEU A 312 4.25 -5.09 11.88
C LEU A 312 3.68 -4.32 10.70
N LEU A 313 4.24 -4.51 9.51
CA LEU A 313 3.61 -4.05 8.27
C LEU A 313 2.34 -4.87 8.07
N ASP A 314 1.19 -4.21 7.95
CA ASP A 314 -0.11 -4.86 7.82
C ASP A 314 -0.60 -4.82 6.38
N HIS A 315 -0.49 -3.66 5.76
CA HIS A 315 -0.92 -3.41 4.39
C HIS A 315 0.08 -2.53 3.65
N GLU A 316 0.31 -2.83 2.38
CA GLU A 316 1.08 -2.00 1.46
C GLU A 316 0.39 -1.88 0.11
N SER A 317 0.35 -0.68 -0.44
CA SER A 317 -0.11 -0.43 -1.81
C SER A 317 0.89 0.46 -2.53
N ILE A 318 1.38 -0.01 -3.68
CA ILE A 318 2.25 0.75 -4.57
C ILE A 318 1.51 0.91 -5.90
N THR A 319 1.20 2.14 -6.26
CA THR A 319 0.59 2.49 -7.55
C THR A 319 1.56 3.32 -8.36
N VAL A 320 1.76 2.96 -9.62
CA VAL A 320 2.65 3.67 -10.54
C VAL A 320 1.96 3.85 -11.88
N GLU A 321 2.06 5.04 -12.45
CA GLU A 321 1.69 5.31 -13.82
C GLU A 321 2.95 5.60 -14.65
N PHE A 322 3.11 4.86 -15.73
CA PHE A 322 4.20 5.01 -16.68
C PHE A 322 3.72 5.70 -17.95
N LYS A 323 4.54 6.59 -18.49
CA LYS A 323 4.42 7.10 -19.84
C LYS A 323 5.25 6.26 -20.79
N LEU A 324 4.66 5.76 -21.86
CA LEU A 324 5.38 5.05 -22.92
C LEU A 324 5.85 5.98 -24.02
N THR A 325 5.07 7.04 -24.31
CA THR A 325 5.36 8.05 -25.34
C THR A 325 4.80 9.41 -24.94
N GLU A 326 5.36 10.50 -25.44
CA GLU A 326 4.79 11.83 -25.26
C GLU A 326 3.39 11.92 -25.90
N GLY A 327 2.38 12.17 -25.07
CA GLY A 327 0.98 12.43 -25.49
C GLY A 327 0.10 11.21 -25.71
N GLN A 328 0.56 9.97 -25.42
CA GLN A 328 -0.24 8.76 -25.63
C GLN A 328 -0.17 7.76 -24.46
N ASP A 329 -0.73 6.60 -24.72
CA ASP A 329 -0.99 5.50 -23.83
C ASP A 329 0.16 5.20 -22.87
N GLY A 330 -0.17 5.15 -21.61
CA GLY A 330 0.74 4.71 -20.55
C GLY A 330 0.24 3.41 -19.93
N ILE A 331 1.00 2.94 -18.96
CA ILE A 331 0.65 1.78 -18.17
C ILE A 331 0.40 2.22 -16.75
N PHE A 332 -0.74 1.79 -16.24
CA PHE A 332 -1.04 1.78 -14.82
C PHE A 332 -0.61 0.43 -14.26
N ALA A 333 0.14 0.43 -13.17
CA ALA A 333 0.50 -0.76 -12.44
C ALA A 333 0.25 -0.54 -10.94
N ARG A 334 -0.39 -1.50 -10.28
CA ARG A 334 -0.66 -1.46 -8.85
C ARG A 334 -0.32 -2.79 -8.21
N ARG A 335 0.51 -2.78 -7.17
CA ARG A 335 0.73 -3.89 -6.26
C ARG A 335 0.06 -3.58 -4.93
N VAL A 336 -0.70 -4.52 -4.43
CA VAL A 336 -1.26 -4.51 -3.08
C VAL A 336 -0.76 -5.75 -2.37
N ALA A 337 -0.26 -5.60 -1.17
CA ALA A 337 0.20 -6.69 -0.33
C ALA A 337 -0.40 -6.59 1.07
N ASP A 338 -1.00 -7.68 1.54
CA ASP A 338 -1.53 -7.84 2.89
C ASP A 338 -0.66 -8.84 3.65
N TYR A 339 -0.29 -8.48 4.88
CA TYR A 339 0.60 -9.26 5.71
C TYR A 339 -0.13 -9.73 6.97
N SER A 340 0.04 -11.01 7.29
CA SER A 340 -0.66 -11.63 8.41
C SER A 340 0.14 -12.76 9.05
N ARG A 341 -0.38 -13.32 10.13
CA ARG A 341 0.19 -14.48 10.82
C ARG A 341 1.67 -14.34 11.15
N TYR A 342 2.04 -13.18 11.67
CA TYR A 342 3.39 -12.98 12.17
C TYR A 342 3.71 -13.95 13.31
N SER A 343 4.91 -14.53 13.28
CA SER A 343 5.47 -15.34 14.34
C SER A 343 6.96 -15.02 14.51
N PHE A 344 7.39 -14.89 15.74
CA PHE A 344 8.78 -14.61 16.09
C PHE A 344 9.53 -15.84 16.62
N LEU A 345 8.88 -17.01 16.58
CA LEU A 345 9.47 -18.27 16.98
C LEU A 345 9.88 -19.07 15.74
N PRO A 346 11.13 -19.56 15.68
CA PRO A 346 11.56 -20.43 14.60
C PRO A 346 10.73 -21.72 14.61
N THR A 347 10.35 -22.17 13.40
CA THR A 347 9.60 -23.41 13.19
C THR A 347 10.43 -24.38 12.38
N GLU A 348 10.07 -25.67 12.35
CA GLU A 348 10.72 -26.63 11.45
C GLU A 348 10.64 -26.23 9.98
N GLU A 349 9.56 -25.55 9.57
CA GLU A 349 9.41 -25.01 8.22
C GLU A 349 10.43 -23.90 7.95
N ALA A 350 10.67 -23.03 8.93
CA ALA A 350 11.68 -21.98 8.83
C ALA A 350 13.08 -22.55 8.67
N ASP A 351 13.44 -23.55 9.46
CA ASP A 351 14.74 -24.22 9.36
C ASP A 351 14.91 -24.86 7.98
N LYS A 352 13.86 -25.52 7.46
CA LYS A 352 13.84 -26.06 6.09
C LYS A 352 13.98 -24.96 5.03
N ALA A 353 13.37 -23.78 5.24
CA ALA A 353 13.50 -22.66 4.30
C ALA A 353 14.94 -22.13 4.21
N PHE A 354 15.67 -22.13 5.31
CA PHE A 354 17.06 -21.64 5.35
C PHE A 354 18.11 -22.71 5.01
N THR A 355 17.78 -23.98 5.11
CA THR A 355 18.71 -25.10 4.83
C THR A 355 18.68 -25.60 3.38
N LYS A 356 17.63 -25.29 2.64
CA LYS A 356 17.57 -25.62 1.19
C LYS A 356 18.20 -24.50 0.36
N PRO A 357 19.01 -24.86 -0.67
CA PRO A 357 19.62 -23.89 -1.57
C PRO A 357 18.59 -23.09 -2.38
#